data_37d45f9244973f23a71b304af812e4d6
#
_entry.id   37d45f9244973f23a71b304af812e4d6
#
_cell.length_a   1.000
_cell.length_b   1.000
_cell.length_c   1.000
_cell.angle_alpha   90.00
_cell.angle_beta   90.00
_cell.angle_gamma   90.00
#
_symmetry.space_group_name_H-M   'P 1'
#
loop_
_entity.id
_entity.type
_entity.pdbx_description
1 polymer ?
#
loop_
_entity_poly.entity_id
_entity_poly.type
_entity_poly.pdbx_seq_one_letter_code
_entity_poly.pdbx_strand_id
1 'polypeptide(L)'
;ISSRLTRADFEQIHTKSDMNSAQYRSLQSYLNELRSLNSTRYLYTAKRGPGGKPIYLIDGLDLEAPDFAYPGTYLEEEMVPYLEAALSGKTIHSQKIIDTTWGHIFTACYPVIASDGTNDILGALCIEIDMEDTYRSIEAINRSSFGIAAAASMIALLLIVISYFYTKKQKSRELTQQQLLEQTAKAAEAANKAKSTFLFNMSHDIRTPMNAILGYAELARNHLQEPEKIGEYMD
;
A
#
# COMPACT_ATOMS: atom_id res chain seq x y z
N ILE A 1 -18.46 41.18 10.32
CA ILE A 1 -19.75 40.54 10.63
C ILE A 1 -20.11 40.77 12.10
N SER A 2 -19.23 40.44 13.06
CA SER A 2 -19.54 40.57 14.51
C SER A 2 -19.96 41.97 14.94
N SER A 3 -19.51 43.03 14.30
CA SER A 3 -19.92 44.40 14.62
C SER A 3 -21.38 44.74 14.26
N ARG A 4 -22.04 43.94 13.43
CA ARG A 4 -23.46 44.09 13.08
C ARG A 4 -24.39 43.17 13.87
N LEU A 5 -23.84 42.17 14.53
CA LEU A 5 -24.57 41.26 15.38
C LEU A 5 -24.55 41.77 16.81
N THR A 6 -25.68 42.08 17.35
CA THR A 6 -25.83 42.71 18.68
C THR A 6 -26.38 41.68 19.69
N ARG A 7 -26.24 41.98 20.98
CA ARG A 7 -26.89 41.19 22.05
C ARG A 7 -28.39 41.04 21.85
N ALA A 8 -29.07 42.13 21.46
CA ALA A 8 -30.50 42.14 21.21
C ALA A 8 -30.90 41.11 20.13
N ASP A 9 -30.09 40.93 19.09
CA ASP A 9 -30.36 39.93 18.03
C ASP A 9 -30.37 38.51 18.58
N PHE A 10 -29.43 38.18 19.46
CA PHE A 10 -29.35 36.86 20.08
C PHE A 10 -30.41 36.65 21.17
N GLU A 11 -30.90 37.72 21.80
CA GLU A 11 -31.92 37.67 22.85
C GLU A 11 -33.35 37.66 22.32
N GLN A 12 -33.59 38.22 21.14
CA GLN A 12 -34.97 38.41 20.62
C GLN A 12 -35.37 37.39 19.55
N ILE A 13 -34.40 36.79 18.87
CA ILE A 13 -34.67 35.82 17.82
C ILE A 13 -34.57 34.39 18.40
N HIS A 14 -35.71 33.66 18.37
CA HIS A 14 -35.81 32.30 18.94
C HIS A 14 -36.57 31.34 18.05
N THR A 15 -37.52 31.85 17.27
CA THR A 15 -38.51 31.01 16.58
C THR A 15 -38.77 31.53 15.16
N LYS A 16 -39.38 30.70 14.34
CA LYS A 16 -39.79 31.07 12.96
C LYS A 16 -40.65 32.33 12.91
N SER A 17 -41.46 32.67 13.94
CA SER A 17 -42.27 33.85 13.97
C SER A 17 -41.44 35.13 13.98
N ASP A 18 -40.25 35.11 14.55
CA ASP A 18 -39.35 36.28 14.66
C ASP A 18 -38.74 36.71 13.32
N MET A 19 -38.84 35.88 12.30
CA MET A 19 -38.42 36.17 10.91
C MET A 19 -39.20 37.33 10.30
N ASN A 20 -40.41 37.63 10.84
CA ASN A 20 -41.21 38.75 10.36
C ASN A 20 -40.67 40.12 10.80
N SER A 21 -39.74 40.16 11.76
CA SER A 21 -39.13 41.40 12.22
C SER A 21 -38.24 42.07 11.13
N ALA A 22 -38.24 43.38 11.07
CA ALA A 22 -37.34 44.12 10.15
C ALA A 22 -35.87 43.87 10.44
N GLN A 23 -35.56 43.63 11.74
CA GLN A 23 -34.19 43.32 12.20
C GLN A 23 -33.73 41.98 11.67
N TYR A 24 -34.53 40.88 11.82
CA TYR A 24 -34.21 39.57 11.27
C TYR A 24 -33.95 39.66 9.76
N ARG A 25 -34.84 40.27 8.99
CA ARG A 25 -34.75 40.40 7.55
C ARG A 25 -33.48 41.13 7.11
N SER A 26 -33.12 42.21 7.83
CA SER A 26 -31.89 42.94 7.56
C SER A 26 -30.63 42.11 7.76
N LEU A 27 -30.57 41.33 8.86
CA LEU A 27 -29.43 40.47 9.17
C LEU A 27 -29.36 39.27 8.24
N GLN A 28 -30.50 38.65 7.94
CA GLN A 28 -30.58 37.54 7.01
C GLN A 28 -30.11 37.93 5.60
N SER A 29 -30.64 39.10 5.09
CA SER A 29 -30.22 39.63 3.80
C SER A 29 -28.71 39.93 3.76
N TYR A 30 -28.16 40.45 4.86
CA TYR A 30 -26.71 40.70 4.97
C TYR A 30 -25.90 39.44 4.97
N LEU A 31 -26.31 38.36 5.70
CA LEU A 31 -25.61 37.07 5.67
C LEU A 31 -25.74 36.42 4.31
N ASN A 32 -26.91 36.50 3.65
CA ASN A 32 -27.11 35.97 2.31
C ASN A 32 -26.19 36.65 1.27
N GLU A 33 -26.09 37.97 1.30
CA GLU A 33 -25.17 38.72 0.44
C GLU A 33 -23.73 38.28 0.66
N LEU A 34 -23.26 38.22 1.92
CA LEU A 34 -21.89 37.76 2.25
C LEU A 34 -21.62 36.37 1.79
N ARG A 35 -22.56 35.45 1.99
CA ARG A 35 -22.47 34.06 1.54
C ARG A 35 -22.27 33.99 0.02
N SER A 36 -23.11 34.73 -0.72
CA SER A 36 -23.09 34.73 -2.20
C SER A 36 -21.79 35.32 -2.76
N LEU A 37 -21.25 36.38 -2.16
CA LEU A 37 -19.99 36.99 -2.57
C LEU A 37 -18.77 36.08 -2.39
N ASN A 38 -18.79 35.20 -1.42
CA ASN A 38 -17.64 34.35 -1.06
C ASN A 38 -17.76 32.91 -1.54
N SER A 39 -18.76 32.56 -2.36
CA SER A 39 -19.02 31.19 -2.82
C SER A 39 -19.11 30.17 -1.67
N THR A 40 -19.56 30.63 -0.52
CA THR A 40 -19.78 29.82 0.67
C THR A 40 -21.10 29.08 0.54
N ARG A 41 -21.16 27.79 0.86
CA ARG A 41 -22.41 27.04 0.76
C ARG A 41 -23.38 27.50 1.84
N TYR A 42 -22.95 27.43 3.11
CA TYR A 42 -23.74 27.85 4.27
C TYR A 42 -22.97 28.88 5.09
N LEU A 43 -23.68 29.92 5.51
CA LEU A 43 -23.22 30.96 6.42
C LEU A 43 -24.35 31.26 7.39
N TYR A 44 -24.21 30.89 8.64
CA TYR A 44 -25.26 31.01 9.62
C TYR A 44 -24.74 31.40 11.00
N THR A 45 -25.64 31.86 11.84
CA THR A 45 -25.37 32.05 13.27
C THR A 45 -26.14 31.03 14.08
N ALA A 46 -25.54 30.63 15.19
CA ALA A 46 -26.14 29.67 16.10
C ALA A 46 -25.87 30.05 17.55
N LYS A 47 -26.72 29.61 18.46
CA LYS A 47 -26.59 29.83 19.91
C LYS A 47 -27.07 28.63 20.70
N ARG A 48 -26.93 28.69 22.04
CA ARG A 48 -27.60 27.74 22.92
C ARG A 48 -29.11 28.07 22.99
N GLY A 49 -29.91 27.10 22.66
CA GLY A 49 -31.34 27.16 22.77
C GLY A 49 -31.89 26.69 24.15
N PRO A 50 -33.20 26.58 24.28
CA PRO A 50 -33.84 26.01 25.46
C PRO A 50 -33.30 24.58 25.75
N GLY A 51 -33.03 24.32 27.05
CA GLY A 51 -32.45 23.03 27.46
C GLY A 51 -30.96 22.84 27.11
N GLY A 52 -30.27 23.90 26.70
CA GLY A 52 -28.83 23.89 26.41
C GLY A 52 -28.42 23.31 25.05
N LYS A 53 -29.38 22.83 24.25
CA LYS A 53 -29.10 22.31 22.92
C LYS A 53 -28.82 23.45 21.93
N PRO A 54 -27.83 23.31 20.99
CA PRO A 54 -27.59 24.30 19.97
C PRO A 54 -28.73 24.43 18.97
N ILE A 55 -29.04 25.67 18.61
CA ILE A 55 -30.08 26.04 17.64
C ILE A 55 -29.54 27.04 16.62
N TYR A 56 -30.06 26.96 15.38
CA TYR A 56 -29.89 27.99 14.38
C TYR A 56 -30.56 29.29 14.83
N LEU A 57 -29.93 30.42 14.53
CA LEU A 57 -30.50 31.74 14.82
C LEU A 57 -30.84 32.49 13.52
N ILE A 58 -29.87 32.72 12.65
CA ILE A 58 -30.04 33.37 11.37
C ILE A 58 -29.26 32.54 10.34
N ASP A 59 -29.96 32.08 9.31
CA ASP A 59 -29.38 31.39 8.17
C ASP A 59 -29.23 32.38 6.99
N GLY A 60 -28.07 32.38 6.37
CA GLY A 60 -27.77 33.18 5.19
C GLY A 60 -28.19 32.55 3.86
N LEU A 61 -28.95 31.46 3.85
CA LEU A 61 -29.54 30.92 2.64
C LEU A 61 -30.72 31.78 2.15
N ASP A 62 -31.11 31.55 0.90
CA ASP A 62 -32.37 32.13 0.40
C ASP A 62 -33.55 31.51 1.19
N LEU A 63 -34.54 32.33 1.50
CA LEU A 63 -35.68 31.90 2.35
C LEU A 63 -36.51 30.75 1.76
N GLU A 64 -36.42 30.57 0.43
CA GLU A 64 -37.11 29.49 -0.30
C GLU A 64 -36.21 28.28 -0.55
N ALA A 65 -34.95 28.29 -0.07
CA ALA A 65 -34.03 27.17 -0.22
C ALA A 65 -34.55 25.95 0.55
N PRO A 66 -34.47 24.74 -0.03
CA PRO A 66 -35.01 23.54 0.59
C PRO A 66 -34.27 23.15 1.88
N ASP A 67 -33.04 23.59 2.02
CA ASP A 67 -32.12 23.37 3.14
C ASP A 67 -32.04 24.58 4.10
N PHE A 68 -32.95 25.57 3.96
CA PHE A 68 -33.00 26.73 4.85
C PHE A 68 -33.37 26.34 6.28
N ALA A 69 -32.52 26.71 7.23
CA ALA A 69 -32.73 26.43 8.65
C ALA A 69 -33.47 27.59 9.34
N TYR A 70 -34.67 27.31 9.82
CA TYR A 70 -35.45 28.32 10.56
C TYR A 70 -34.87 28.58 11.96
N PRO A 71 -35.01 29.79 12.49
CA PRO A 71 -34.66 30.13 13.88
C PRO A 71 -35.31 29.15 14.86
N GLY A 72 -34.49 28.59 15.77
CA GLY A 72 -34.94 27.61 16.74
C GLY A 72 -34.85 26.15 16.29
N THR A 73 -34.50 25.88 15.01
CA THR A 73 -34.16 24.53 14.54
C THR A 73 -32.89 24.04 15.24
N TYR A 74 -32.87 22.81 15.67
CA TYR A 74 -31.65 22.21 16.27
C TYR A 74 -30.58 21.97 15.24
N LEU A 75 -29.31 22.21 15.63
CA LEU A 75 -28.18 21.84 14.83
C LEU A 75 -28.04 20.31 14.74
N GLU A 76 -27.49 19.86 13.64
CA GLU A 76 -27.09 18.48 13.40
C GLU A 76 -26.01 18.03 14.41
N GLU A 77 -26.07 16.78 14.83
CA GLU A 77 -25.19 16.24 15.87
C GLU A 77 -23.71 16.37 15.52
N GLU A 78 -23.38 16.26 14.23
CA GLU A 78 -22.02 16.37 13.70
C GLU A 78 -21.44 17.78 13.86
N MET A 79 -22.29 18.80 13.89
CA MET A 79 -21.91 20.21 14.02
C MET A 79 -21.80 20.68 15.47
N VAL A 80 -22.44 19.97 16.40
CA VAL A 80 -22.48 20.35 17.82
C VAL A 80 -21.11 20.56 18.43
N PRO A 81 -20.08 19.69 18.21
CA PRO A 81 -18.75 19.86 18.80
C PRO A 81 -18.06 21.17 18.35
N TYR A 82 -18.26 21.59 17.11
CA TYR A 82 -17.68 22.84 16.56
C TYR A 82 -18.35 24.06 17.16
N LEU A 83 -19.66 24.01 17.27
CA LEU A 83 -20.40 25.10 17.89
C LEU A 83 -20.07 25.22 19.39
N GLU A 84 -20.01 24.11 20.12
CA GLU A 84 -19.66 24.16 21.55
C GLU A 84 -18.26 24.73 21.79
N ALA A 85 -17.31 24.42 20.93
CA ALA A 85 -15.98 25.02 20.99
C ALA A 85 -16.04 26.55 20.77
N ALA A 86 -16.81 27.00 19.75
CA ALA A 86 -17.00 28.42 19.49
C ALA A 86 -17.71 29.13 20.65
N LEU A 87 -18.75 28.52 21.23
CA LEU A 87 -19.45 29.03 22.42
C LEU A 87 -18.58 29.04 23.68
N SER A 88 -17.45 28.33 23.69
CA SER A 88 -16.41 28.44 24.75
C SER A 88 -15.34 29.50 24.44
N GLY A 89 -15.51 30.30 23.39
CA GLY A 89 -14.59 31.37 22.98
C GLY A 89 -13.45 30.96 22.06
N LYS A 90 -13.47 29.74 21.51
CA LYS A 90 -12.43 29.23 20.63
C LYS A 90 -12.86 29.32 19.17
N THR A 91 -12.00 29.88 18.33
CA THR A 91 -12.16 29.68 16.88
C THR A 91 -11.76 28.25 16.53
N ILE A 92 -12.62 27.54 15.80
CA ILE A 92 -12.40 26.15 15.43
C ILE A 92 -12.77 25.91 13.97
N HIS A 93 -12.07 24.98 13.34
CA HIS A 93 -12.44 24.47 12.02
C HIS A 93 -12.30 22.94 12.00
N SER A 94 -13.00 22.29 11.10
CA SER A 94 -12.85 20.86 10.87
C SER A 94 -11.46 20.56 10.28
N GLN A 95 -10.85 19.45 10.70
CA GLN A 95 -9.57 19.00 10.14
C GLN A 95 -9.74 18.02 8.98
N LYS A 96 -10.96 17.61 8.73
CA LYS A 96 -11.36 16.69 7.66
C LYS A 96 -12.72 17.07 7.12
N ILE A 97 -13.06 16.56 5.96
CA ILE A 97 -14.41 16.66 5.40
C ILE A 97 -15.37 15.95 6.36
N ILE A 98 -16.48 16.63 6.70
CA ILE A 98 -17.54 16.09 7.53
C ILE A 98 -18.66 15.62 6.61
N ASP A 99 -19.15 14.42 6.85
CA ASP A 99 -20.31 13.86 6.19
C ASP A 99 -21.56 14.27 7.00
N THR A 100 -22.44 15.04 6.38
CA THR A 100 -23.68 15.53 7.00
C THR A 100 -24.88 15.15 6.14
N THR A 101 -26.07 15.35 6.68
CA THR A 101 -27.32 15.19 5.91
C THR A 101 -27.40 16.13 4.71
N TRP A 102 -26.62 17.20 4.68
CA TRP A 102 -26.56 18.22 3.63
C TRP A 102 -25.41 18.05 2.65
N GLY A 103 -24.65 16.97 2.77
CA GLY A 103 -23.50 16.61 1.93
C GLY A 103 -22.17 16.67 2.65
N HIS A 104 -21.10 16.63 1.87
CA HIS A 104 -19.73 16.68 2.35
C HIS A 104 -19.28 18.13 2.52
N ILE A 105 -19.01 18.53 3.76
CA ILE A 105 -18.68 19.92 4.08
C ILE A 105 -17.35 20.05 4.83
N PHE A 106 -16.76 21.22 4.74
CA PHE A 106 -15.71 21.71 5.64
C PHE A 106 -16.27 22.89 6.42
N THR A 107 -16.20 22.86 7.74
CA THR A 107 -16.79 23.89 8.61
C THR A 107 -15.74 24.67 9.39
N ALA A 108 -16.03 25.94 9.64
CA ALA A 108 -15.31 26.78 10.59
C ALA A 108 -16.32 27.58 11.41
N CYS A 109 -16.19 27.57 12.74
CA CYS A 109 -17.04 28.32 13.65
C CYS A 109 -16.23 29.32 14.48
N TYR A 110 -16.74 30.54 14.59
CA TYR A 110 -16.14 31.68 15.25
C TYR A 110 -17.07 32.18 16.36
N PRO A 111 -16.55 32.50 17.55
CA PRO A 111 -17.37 33.10 18.60
C PRO A 111 -17.85 34.49 18.20
N VAL A 112 -19.12 34.78 18.44
CA VAL A 112 -19.68 36.11 18.36
C VAL A 112 -19.66 36.72 19.75
N ILE A 113 -18.79 37.73 19.93
CA ILE A 113 -18.56 38.40 21.20
C ILE A 113 -19.39 39.69 21.25
N ALA A 114 -20.00 39.95 22.39
CA ALA A 114 -20.76 41.18 22.61
C ALA A 114 -19.90 42.44 22.42
N SER A 115 -20.39 43.40 21.69
CA SER A 115 -19.72 44.70 21.43
C SER A 115 -19.98 45.74 22.53
N ASP A 116 -20.71 45.37 23.59
CA ASP A 116 -21.09 46.23 24.70
C ASP A 116 -20.03 46.37 25.81
N GLY A 117 -18.86 45.78 25.60
CA GLY A 117 -17.72 45.82 26.55
C GLY A 117 -17.74 44.73 27.61
N THR A 118 -18.73 43.83 27.62
CA THR A 118 -18.80 42.71 28.60
C THR A 118 -17.94 41.51 28.24
N ASN A 119 -17.51 41.41 26.97
CA ASN A 119 -16.83 40.23 26.42
C ASN A 119 -17.65 38.93 26.50
N ASP A 120 -18.96 39.01 26.68
CA ASP A 120 -19.84 37.85 26.68
C ASP A 120 -19.89 37.21 25.31
N ILE A 121 -19.91 35.87 25.25
CA ILE A 121 -20.12 35.10 24.03
C ILE A 121 -21.61 34.95 23.80
N LEU A 122 -22.12 35.62 22.76
CA LEU A 122 -23.55 35.64 22.42
C LEU A 122 -23.98 34.38 21.67
N GLY A 123 -23.09 33.86 20.82
CA GLY A 123 -23.32 32.75 19.95
C GLY A 123 -22.09 32.47 19.10
N ALA A 124 -22.29 31.81 17.98
CA ALA A 124 -21.24 31.58 16.99
C ALA A 124 -21.71 31.91 15.58
N LEU A 125 -20.77 32.30 14.75
CA LEU A 125 -20.89 32.41 13.29
C LEU A 125 -20.19 31.20 12.68
N CYS A 126 -20.93 30.39 11.95
CA CYS A 126 -20.40 29.21 11.25
C CYS A 126 -20.41 29.41 9.74
N ILE A 127 -19.34 28.98 9.10
CA ILE A 127 -19.13 29.03 7.67
C ILE A 127 -18.88 27.63 7.20
N GLU A 128 -19.58 27.19 6.16
CA GLU A 128 -19.42 25.86 5.58
C GLU A 128 -19.18 25.94 4.09
N ILE A 129 -18.21 25.18 3.64
CA ILE A 129 -17.79 25.08 2.24
C ILE A 129 -18.16 23.70 1.73
N ASP A 130 -18.76 23.65 0.53
CA ASP A 130 -19.05 22.42 -0.16
C ASP A 130 -17.77 21.71 -0.59
N MET A 131 -17.65 20.46 -0.22
CA MET A 131 -16.49 19.61 -0.52
C MET A 131 -16.86 18.39 -1.36
N GLU A 132 -18.06 18.37 -1.95
CA GLU A 132 -18.57 17.21 -2.71
C GLU A 132 -17.64 16.81 -3.86
N ASP A 133 -17.19 17.77 -4.66
CA ASP A 133 -16.28 17.51 -5.78
C ASP A 133 -14.90 17.02 -5.29
N THR A 134 -14.44 17.58 -4.19
CA THR A 134 -13.18 17.15 -3.56
C THR A 134 -13.31 15.73 -3.02
N TYR A 135 -14.41 15.43 -2.35
CA TYR A 135 -14.68 14.08 -1.81
C TYR A 135 -14.75 13.03 -2.92
N ARG A 136 -15.49 13.30 -3.99
CA ARG A 136 -15.58 12.41 -5.16
C ARG A 136 -14.21 12.18 -5.83
N SER A 137 -13.39 13.22 -5.89
CA SER A 137 -12.03 13.11 -6.42
C SER A 137 -11.15 12.21 -5.56
N ILE A 138 -11.24 12.34 -4.23
CA ILE A 138 -10.52 11.48 -3.28
C ILE A 138 -10.98 10.01 -3.42
N GLU A 139 -12.29 9.77 -3.53
CA GLU A 139 -12.82 8.42 -3.73
C GLU A 139 -12.32 7.79 -5.05
N ALA A 140 -12.33 8.57 -6.13
CA ALA A 140 -11.83 8.10 -7.43
C ALA A 140 -10.34 7.73 -7.38
N ILE A 141 -9.52 8.55 -6.73
CA ILE A 141 -8.09 8.28 -6.51
C ILE A 141 -7.90 7.00 -5.68
N ASN A 142 -8.63 6.85 -4.59
CA ASN A 142 -8.55 5.67 -3.74
C ASN A 142 -8.92 4.39 -4.51
N ARG A 143 -10.01 4.42 -5.27
CA ARG A 143 -10.45 3.29 -6.10
C ARG A 143 -9.40 2.89 -7.15
N SER A 144 -8.83 3.87 -7.84
CA SER A 144 -7.78 3.62 -8.84
C SER A 144 -6.50 3.08 -8.21
N SER A 145 -6.10 3.61 -7.04
CA SER A 145 -4.93 3.16 -6.29
C SER A 145 -5.06 1.70 -5.85
N PHE A 146 -6.24 1.29 -5.39
CA PHE A 146 -6.54 -0.13 -5.07
C PHE A 146 -6.42 -1.04 -6.30
N GLY A 147 -6.93 -0.59 -7.45
CA GLY A 147 -6.81 -1.33 -8.70
C GLY A 147 -5.35 -1.55 -9.14
N ILE A 148 -4.54 -0.50 -9.06
CA ILE A 148 -3.11 -0.56 -9.39
C ILE A 148 -2.36 -1.50 -8.44
N ALA A 149 -2.62 -1.39 -7.12
CA ALA A 149 -1.98 -2.24 -6.12
C ALA A 149 -2.33 -3.73 -6.32
N ALA A 150 -3.59 -4.04 -6.62
CA ALA A 150 -4.03 -5.40 -6.92
C ALA A 150 -3.36 -5.96 -8.18
N ALA A 151 -3.28 -5.18 -9.27
CA ALA A 151 -2.59 -5.57 -10.49
C ALA A 151 -1.10 -5.82 -10.26
N ALA A 152 -0.41 -4.92 -9.53
CA ALA A 152 1.00 -5.09 -9.19
C ALA A 152 1.25 -6.37 -8.35
N SER A 153 0.36 -6.66 -7.40
CA SER A 153 0.44 -7.88 -6.59
C SER A 153 0.27 -9.15 -7.43
N MET A 154 -0.66 -9.16 -8.38
CA MET A 154 -0.83 -10.28 -9.31
C MET A 154 0.40 -10.51 -10.19
N ILE A 155 0.99 -9.44 -10.73
CA ILE A 155 2.22 -9.53 -11.53
C ILE A 155 3.36 -10.10 -10.69
N ALA A 156 3.55 -9.63 -9.46
CA ALA A 156 4.57 -10.14 -8.55
C ALA A 156 4.41 -11.63 -8.27
N LEU A 157 3.19 -12.09 -7.99
CA LEU A 157 2.88 -13.52 -7.81
C LEU A 157 3.20 -14.33 -9.05
N LEU A 158 2.83 -13.84 -10.24
CA LEU A 158 3.14 -14.50 -11.50
C LEU A 158 4.65 -14.68 -11.72
N LEU A 159 5.44 -13.63 -11.44
CA LEU A 159 6.89 -13.67 -11.55
C LEU A 159 7.51 -14.68 -10.56
N ILE A 160 6.99 -14.77 -9.34
CA ILE A 160 7.42 -15.76 -8.34
C ILE A 160 7.16 -17.17 -8.86
N VAL A 161 5.98 -17.44 -9.40
CA VAL A 161 5.61 -18.74 -9.96
C VAL A 161 6.51 -19.12 -11.14
N ILE A 162 6.73 -18.19 -12.08
CA ILE A 162 7.63 -18.41 -13.21
C ILE A 162 9.05 -18.72 -12.74
N SER A 163 9.58 -17.93 -11.79
CA SER A 163 10.89 -18.14 -11.20
C SER A 163 11.01 -19.52 -10.53
N TYR A 164 9.99 -19.94 -9.80
CA TYR A 164 9.95 -21.27 -9.18
C TYR A 164 10.03 -22.40 -10.22
N PHE A 165 9.25 -22.33 -11.29
CA PHE A 165 9.30 -23.33 -12.36
C PHE A 165 10.62 -23.34 -13.10
N TYR A 166 11.20 -22.16 -13.35
CA TYR A 166 12.50 -22.02 -13.99
C TYR A 166 13.61 -22.68 -13.15
N THR A 167 13.69 -22.36 -11.86
CA THR A 167 14.71 -22.94 -10.96
C THR A 167 14.53 -24.44 -10.78
N LYS A 168 13.30 -24.93 -10.68
CA LYS A 168 13.00 -26.38 -10.61
C LYS A 168 13.49 -27.11 -11.87
N LYS A 169 13.24 -26.55 -13.05
CA LYS A 169 13.69 -27.12 -14.33
C LYS A 169 15.21 -27.13 -14.45
N GLN A 170 15.87 -26.08 -14.00
CA GLN A 170 17.34 -25.98 -14.02
C GLN A 170 17.98 -27.04 -13.11
N LYS A 171 17.49 -27.18 -11.88
CA LYS A 171 17.95 -28.18 -10.93
C LYS A 171 17.79 -29.61 -11.45
N SER A 172 16.67 -29.91 -12.14
CA SER A 172 16.48 -31.22 -12.79
C SER A 172 17.53 -31.50 -13.88
N ARG A 173 17.88 -30.50 -14.69
CA ARG A 173 18.91 -30.63 -15.73
C ARG A 173 20.29 -30.87 -15.12
N GLU A 174 20.65 -30.15 -14.07
CA GLU A 174 21.93 -30.30 -13.37
C GLU A 174 22.07 -31.72 -12.79
N LEU A 175 21.03 -32.27 -12.14
CA LEU A 175 21.01 -33.63 -11.63
C LEU A 175 21.22 -34.65 -12.74
N THR A 176 20.57 -34.51 -13.90
CA THR A 176 20.72 -35.42 -15.03
C THR A 176 22.15 -35.33 -15.60
N GLN A 177 22.74 -34.14 -15.72
CA GLN A 177 24.13 -34.00 -16.15
C GLN A 177 25.13 -34.63 -15.17
N GLN A 178 24.94 -34.44 -13.88
CA GLN A 178 25.78 -35.06 -12.85
C GLN A 178 25.73 -36.60 -12.93
N GLN A 179 24.54 -37.18 -13.08
CA GLN A 179 24.38 -38.63 -13.25
C GLN A 179 25.09 -39.17 -14.51
N LEU A 180 24.99 -38.43 -15.62
CA LEU A 180 25.65 -38.81 -16.87
C LEU A 180 27.18 -38.73 -16.73
N LEU A 181 27.70 -37.67 -16.11
CA LEU A 181 29.14 -37.54 -15.85
C LEU A 181 29.66 -38.66 -14.95
N GLU A 182 28.92 -39.01 -13.90
CA GLU A 182 29.32 -40.13 -13.01
C GLU A 182 29.33 -41.46 -13.73
N GLN A 183 28.34 -41.72 -14.60
CA GLN A 183 28.29 -42.95 -15.40
C GLN A 183 29.48 -43.02 -16.39
N THR A 184 29.78 -41.91 -17.08
CA THR A 184 30.89 -41.85 -18.00
C THR A 184 32.25 -42.01 -17.32
N ALA A 185 32.44 -41.42 -16.15
CA ALA A 185 33.65 -41.55 -15.35
C ALA A 185 33.85 -43.02 -14.88
N LYS A 186 32.79 -43.70 -14.37
CA LYS A 186 32.85 -45.10 -14.00
C LYS A 186 33.18 -46.02 -15.18
N ALA A 187 32.58 -45.74 -16.34
CA ALA A 187 32.90 -46.50 -17.58
C ALA A 187 34.33 -46.32 -18.02
N ALA A 188 34.87 -45.09 -17.99
CA ALA A 188 36.27 -44.80 -18.33
C ALA A 188 37.24 -45.46 -17.34
N GLU A 189 36.93 -45.45 -16.04
CA GLU A 189 37.76 -46.13 -15.02
C GLU A 189 37.80 -47.66 -15.23
N ALA A 190 36.62 -48.25 -15.49
CA ALA A 190 36.55 -49.69 -15.80
C ALA A 190 37.34 -50.08 -17.04
N ALA A 191 37.24 -49.27 -18.13
CA ALA A 191 38.00 -49.49 -19.34
C ALA A 191 39.53 -49.36 -19.10
N ASN A 192 39.95 -48.38 -18.32
CA ASN A 192 41.34 -48.16 -17.96
C ASN A 192 41.92 -49.30 -17.11
N LYS A 193 41.13 -49.81 -16.15
CA LYS A 193 41.50 -50.97 -15.36
C LYS A 193 41.61 -52.23 -16.22
N ALA A 194 40.68 -52.48 -17.13
CA ALA A 194 40.73 -53.59 -18.06
C ALA A 194 41.97 -53.54 -18.95
N LYS A 195 42.27 -52.32 -19.49
CA LYS A 195 43.49 -52.08 -20.29
C LYS A 195 44.78 -52.37 -19.50
N SER A 196 44.87 -51.92 -18.25
CA SER A 196 46.02 -52.16 -17.38
C SER A 196 46.21 -53.64 -17.06
N THR A 197 45.13 -54.36 -16.75
CA THR A 197 45.14 -55.77 -16.51
C THR A 197 45.55 -56.55 -17.76
N PHE A 198 45.06 -56.19 -18.93
CA PHE A 198 45.43 -56.79 -20.18
C PHE A 198 46.95 -56.60 -20.47
N LEU A 199 47.46 -55.38 -20.35
CA LEU A 199 48.88 -55.12 -20.54
C LEU A 199 49.79 -55.86 -19.57
N PHE A 200 49.35 -55.98 -18.30
CA PHE A 200 50.06 -56.76 -17.27
C PHE A 200 50.14 -58.24 -17.65
N ASN A 201 49.01 -58.83 -17.99
CA ASN A 201 48.96 -60.22 -18.39
C ASN A 201 49.76 -60.52 -19.66
N MET A 202 49.60 -59.65 -20.70
CA MET A 202 50.39 -59.78 -21.94
C MET A 202 51.89 -59.68 -21.69
N SER A 203 52.34 -58.74 -20.82
CA SER A 203 53.76 -58.61 -20.47
C SER A 203 54.27 -59.87 -19.78
N HIS A 204 53.46 -60.46 -18.90
CA HIS A 204 53.83 -61.75 -18.24
C HIS A 204 53.91 -62.89 -19.24
N ASP A 205 52.90 -63.06 -20.10
CA ASP A 205 52.80 -64.11 -21.08
C ASP A 205 53.86 -64.07 -22.18
N ILE A 206 54.36 -62.86 -22.48
CA ILE A 206 55.49 -62.65 -23.39
C ILE A 206 56.82 -62.90 -22.66
N ARG A 207 56.98 -62.43 -21.43
CA ARG A 207 58.24 -62.57 -20.67
C ARG A 207 58.60 -64.00 -20.41
N THR A 208 57.61 -64.90 -20.09
CA THR A 208 57.83 -66.29 -19.76
C THR A 208 58.51 -67.03 -20.92
N PRO A 209 57.98 -67.05 -22.17
CA PRO A 209 58.65 -67.73 -23.28
C PRO A 209 59.98 -67.05 -23.68
N MET A 210 60.00 -65.66 -23.61
CA MET A 210 61.26 -64.97 -23.89
C MET A 210 62.39 -65.35 -22.94
N ASN A 211 62.13 -65.47 -21.65
CA ASN A 211 63.11 -65.87 -20.65
C ASN A 211 63.54 -67.32 -20.89
N ALA A 212 62.62 -68.23 -21.30
CA ALA A 212 62.99 -69.59 -21.68
C ALA A 212 63.94 -69.59 -22.89
N ILE A 213 63.59 -68.83 -23.98
CA ILE A 213 64.44 -68.71 -25.17
C ILE A 213 65.82 -68.18 -24.80
N LEU A 214 65.87 -67.12 -24.00
CA LEU A 214 67.14 -66.53 -23.55
C LEU A 214 67.94 -67.51 -22.70
N GLY A 215 67.23 -68.24 -21.79
CA GLY A 215 67.86 -69.26 -20.98
C GLY A 215 68.47 -70.41 -21.82
N TYR A 216 67.73 -70.94 -22.81
CA TYR A 216 68.21 -71.93 -23.71
C TYR A 216 69.38 -71.37 -24.62
N ALA A 217 69.27 -70.13 -25.12
CA ALA A 217 70.37 -69.50 -25.91
C ALA A 217 71.60 -69.36 -25.03
N GLU A 218 71.47 -69.00 -23.76
CA GLU A 218 72.63 -68.87 -22.86
C GLU A 218 73.24 -70.24 -22.51
N LEU A 219 72.44 -71.26 -22.32
CA LEU A 219 72.88 -72.63 -22.11
C LEU A 219 73.63 -73.12 -23.37
N ALA A 220 73.09 -72.94 -24.56
CA ALA A 220 73.74 -73.26 -25.83
C ALA A 220 75.06 -72.53 -25.97
N ARG A 221 75.14 -71.22 -25.67
CA ARG A 221 76.36 -70.43 -25.72
C ARG A 221 77.48 -71.00 -24.80
N ASN A 222 77.12 -71.42 -23.60
CA ASN A 222 78.02 -71.89 -22.57
C ASN A 222 78.55 -73.29 -22.89
N HIS A 223 77.92 -74.09 -23.74
CA HIS A 223 78.26 -75.45 -24.11
C HIS A 223 78.62 -75.60 -25.56
N LEU A 224 79.08 -74.55 -26.25
CA LEU A 224 79.47 -74.57 -27.66
C LEU A 224 80.55 -75.60 -28.05
N GLN A 225 81.31 -76.11 -27.10
CA GLN A 225 82.30 -77.14 -27.30
C GLN A 225 81.78 -78.54 -27.04
N GLU A 226 80.51 -78.71 -26.67
CA GLU A 226 79.87 -80.00 -26.38
C GLU A 226 78.59 -80.15 -27.24
N PRO A 227 78.68 -80.51 -28.54
CA PRO A 227 77.58 -80.51 -29.47
C PRO A 227 76.42 -81.43 -29.11
N GLU A 228 76.67 -82.54 -28.40
CA GLU A 228 75.62 -83.48 -27.89
C GLU A 228 74.68 -82.80 -26.89
N LYS A 229 75.16 -81.91 -26.05
CA LYS A 229 74.35 -81.23 -25.08
C LYS A 229 73.48 -80.08 -25.69
N ILE A 230 73.89 -79.51 -26.81
CA ILE A 230 73.08 -78.49 -27.47
C ILE A 230 71.83 -79.10 -28.09
N GLY A 231 71.88 -80.31 -28.64
CA GLY A 231 70.72 -81.01 -29.16
C GLY A 231 69.64 -81.26 -28.10
N GLU A 232 70.04 -81.59 -26.89
CA GLU A 232 69.11 -81.87 -25.73
C GLU A 232 68.39 -80.62 -25.26
N TYR A 233 68.91 -79.40 -25.53
CA TYR A 233 68.25 -78.10 -25.18
C TYR A 233 67.30 -77.59 -26.27
N MET A 234 67.33 -78.14 -27.47
CA MET A 234 66.57 -77.67 -28.63
C MET A 234 65.33 -78.54 -28.94
N ASP A 235 65.25 -79.74 -28.38
CA ASP A 235 64.07 -80.67 -28.38
C ASP A 235 63.11 -80.29 -27.21
#